data_2132f565945ca30cdbd3df24575c57c8
#
_entry.id   2132f565945ca30cdbd3df24575c57c8
#
_cell.length_a   1.000
_cell.length_b   1.000
_cell.length_c   1.000
_cell.angle_alpha   90.00
_cell.angle_beta   90.00
_cell.angle_gamma   90.00
#
_symmetry.space_group_name_H-M   'P 1'
#
loop_
_entity.id
_entity.type
_entity.pdbx_description
1 polymer ?
#
loop_
_entity_poly.entity_id
_entity_poly.type
_entity_poly.pdbx_seq_one_letter_code
_entity_poly.pdbx_strand_id
1 'polypeptide(L)'
;MKKRRCFYYLTIIFLFGILAIRLLTIHSKQDEYKELLMSKTQIYITGSSAPRGRILDKSGNVLVDNIGVKTIYYNKIKGITTKEEIAIAQKLASILTINSADENTLKEYWLVLNDNGKFLITEEEYQLLEERKITTAELNKLKKERITSDMLAQFSEEDSKSAYIYSLMNDGYIYNKKLILKNVAESEYAKTMESNIPGITGELSWERTYLYGDTLKNIFGSIGLIPEEKKEEYLTLGYELTDTVGLSYLEEEYEEYLKGTKAKYLVNSDNTLTLISEEKKGNDLVLSIDIDLQLKVEEIIKDKIVLGDKYPNTDYYKDSYALVSDPNTGSILAIAGIRRNDDDTWSDISLNTINKSFTIGSAVKGATIAVGYKYGLIEMGKYITDSCVKLYLVPEKCSFKSLGRINDLTALANSSNYYQYLIAIGLTGNTYKPNIKLNATEEHFNIYRNMLASFGLGVKTEIDLPGEQTGIIGKTVADDLLLNLAIGQYDTYTPVEVLQYINSLATGKRVSLSLMQEIKNGDEVIVQNTSKVLNEIDLDPIYLERIREGLKLVLSEGTGRIYVDKRVNAAGKTGTSESFYDSDLDGKVDVATITSTFAGYFPADNPQYSV
;
A
#
# COMPACT_ATOMS: atom_id res chain seq x y z
N MET A 1 -64.52 44.74 -37.50
CA MET A 1 -64.62 43.28 -37.27
C MET A 1 -63.85 42.43 -38.32
N LYS A 2 -63.96 42.69 -39.63
CA LYS A 2 -63.31 41.87 -40.68
C LYS A 2 -61.79 41.79 -40.57
N LYS A 3 -61.07 42.88 -40.28
CA LYS A 3 -59.56 42.87 -40.14
C LYS A 3 -59.08 41.99 -38.93
N ARG A 4 -59.82 41.96 -37.81
CA ARG A 4 -59.45 41.10 -36.67
C ARG A 4 -59.67 39.62 -36.99
N ARG A 5 -60.74 39.26 -37.72
CA ARG A 5 -60.94 37.86 -38.13
C ARG A 5 -59.83 37.38 -39.09
N CYS A 6 -59.47 38.23 -40.07
CA CYS A 6 -58.35 37.91 -41.01
C CYS A 6 -57.01 37.66 -40.26
N PHE A 7 -56.69 38.44 -39.22
CA PHE A 7 -55.55 38.28 -38.41
C PHE A 7 -55.52 36.93 -37.65
N TYR A 8 -56.65 36.55 -37.07
CA TYR A 8 -56.78 35.24 -36.40
C TYR A 8 -56.63 34.07 -37.38
N TYR A 9 -57.16 34.14 -38.58
CA TYR A 9 -56.99 33.10 -39.59
C TYR A 9 -55.53 33.02 -40.06
N LEU A 10 -54.81 34.11 -40.24
CA LEU A 10 -53.41 34.12 -40.58
C LEU A 10 -52.54 33.54 -39.46
N THR A 11 -52.82 33.87 -38.21
CA THR A 11 -52.11 33.32 -37.07
C THR A 11 -52.32 31.80 -36.93
N ILE A 12 -53.53 31.31 -37.15
CA ILE A 12 -53.86 29.89 -37.14
C ILE A 12 -53.12 29.16 -38.27
N ILE A 13 -53.16 29.69 -39.50
CA ILE A 13 -52.44 29.11 -40.64
C ILE A 13 -50.93 29.07 -40.38
N PHE A 14 -50.38 30.14 -39.79
CA PHE A 14 -48.95 30.22 -39.44
C PHE A 14 -48.57 29.16 -38.39
N LEU A 15 -49.39 28.97 -37.34
CA LEU A 15 -49.17 27.94 -36.32
C LEU A 15 -49.29 26.54 -36.93
N PHE A 16 -50.25 26.29 -37.80
CA PHE A 16 -50.36 25.03 -38.53
C PHE A 16 -49.18 24.78 -39.46
N GLY A 17 -48.63 25.83 -40.08
CA GLY A 17 -47.43 25.76 -40.89
C GLY A 17 -46.21 25.33 -40.07
N ILE A 18 -46.02 25.90 -38.86
CA ILE A 18 -44.95 25.51 -37.96
C ILE A 18 -45.13 24.04 -37.52
N LEU A 19 -46.34 23.61 -37.20
CA LEU A 19 -46.63 22.23 -36.81
C LEU A 19 -46.36 21.25 -37.96
N ALA A 20 -46.74 21.58 -39.20
CA ALA A 20 -46.44 20.76 -40.37
C ALA A 20 -44.96 20.65 -40.67
N ILE A 21 -44.19 21.75 -40.55
CA ILE A 21 -42.74 21.75 -40.70
C ILE A 21 -42.07 20.89 -39.61
N ARG A 22 -42.60 20.98 -38.37
CA ARG A 22 -42.09 20.16 -37.25
C ARG A 22 -42.37 18.67 -37.46
N LEU A 23 -43.56 18.33 -37.96
CA LEU A 23 -43.94 16.95 -38.33
C LEU A 23 -43.05 16.40 -39.46
N LEU A 24 -42.77 17.19 -40.49
CA LEU A 24 -41.89 16.81 -41.58
C LEU A 24 -40.44 16.62 -41.11
N THR A 25 -39.94 17.48 -40.21
CA THR A 25 -38.62 17.31 -39.59
C THR A 25 -38.54 16.06 -38.73
N ILE A 26 -39.56 15.74 -37.96
CA ILE A 26 -39.62 14.48 -37.16
C ILE A 26 -39.68 13.27 -38.10
N HIS A 27 -40.44 13.34 -39.17
CA HIS A 27 -40.54 12.26 -40.14
C HIS A 27 -39.23 12.05 -40.91
N SER A 28 -38.57 13.10 -41.34
CA SER A 28 -37.27 13.01 -42.04
C SER A 28 -36.15 12.51 -41.13
N LYS A 29 -36.30 12.65 -39.81
CA LYS A 29 -35.33 12.16 -38.78
C LYS A 29 -35.85 10.89 -38.09
N GLN A 30 -36.82 10.20 -38.65
CA GLN A 30 -37.45 9.05 -38.04
C GLN A 30 -36.46 7.94 -37.71
N ASP A 31 -35.48 7.69 -38.58
CA ASP A 31 -34.48 6.66 -38.38
C ASP A 31 -33.46 7.07 -37.27
N GLU A 32 -33.05 8.34 -37.25
CA GLU A 32 -32.21 8.90 -36.18
C GLU A 32 -32.90 8.83 -34.81
N TYR A 33 -34.18 9.19 -34.74
CA TYR A 33 -34.98 9.04 -33.51
C TYR A 33 -35.24 7.59 -33.14
N LYS A 34 -35.37 6.69 -34.11
CA LYS A 34 -35.53 5.26 -33.90
C LYS A 34 -34.26 4.62 -33.33
N GLU A 35 -33.10 4.98 -33.87
CA GLU A 35 -31.78 4.58 -33.32
C GLU A 35 -31.57 5.12 -31.89
N LEU A 36 -31.96 6.37 -31.65
CA LEU A 36 -31.85 6.99 -30.31
C LEU A 36 -32.80 6.34 -29.28
N LEU A 37 -34.02 5.94 -29.72
CA LEU A 37 -34.95 5.18 -28.90
C LEU A 37 -34.47 3.75 -28.68
N MET A 38 -33.94 3.08 -29.70
CA MET A 38 -33.36 1.74 -29.57
C MET A 38 -32.16 1.76 -28.63
N SER A 39 -31.26 2.73 -28.73
CA SER A 39 -30.12 2.86 -27.84
C SER A 39 -30.50 3.10 -26.37
N LYS A 40 -31.64 3.78 -26.14
CA LYS A 40 -32.18 4.03 -24.78
C LYS A 40 -33.04 2.90 -24.23
N THR A 41 -33.51 2.00 -25.07
CA THR A 41 -34.37 0.86 -24.68
C THR A 41 -33.62 -0.46 -24.71
N GLN A 42 -32.40 -0.50 -25.23
CA GLN A 42 -31.56 -1.71 -25.20
C GLN A 42 -31.09 -2.00 -23.78
N ILE A 43 -31.49 -3.12 -23.26
CA ILE A 43 -31.04 -3.63 -21.97
C ILE A 43 -29.82 -4.47 -22.22
N TYR A 44 -28.69 -4.06 -21.60
CA TYR A 44 -27.47 -4.87 -21.59
C TYR A 44 -27.33 -5.53 -20.23
N ILE A 45 -26.86 -6.75 -20.25
CA ILE A 45 -26.45 -7.46 -19.04
C ILE A 45 -25.01 -7.92 -19.18
N THR A 46 -24.30 -7.97 -18.08
CA THR A 46 -22.93 -8.48 -18.02
C THR A 46 -22.92 -9.96 -17.65
N GLY A 47 -21.94 -10.69 -18.17
CA GLY A 47 -21.68 -12.08 -17.82
C GLY A 47 -21.04 -12.23 -16.43
N SER A 48 -20.53 -13.42 -16.17
CA SER A 48 -19.74 -13.73 -14.97
C SER A 48 -18.49 -12.85 -14.88
N SER A 49 -17.89 -12.78 -13.69
CA SER A 49 -16.62 -12.05 -13.50
C SER A 49 -15.51 -12.71 -14.32
N ALA A 50 -14.75 -11.91 -15.07
CA ALA A 50 -13.56 -12.38 -15.77
C ALA A 50 -12.36 -12.49 -14.81
N PRO A 51 -11.40 -13.41 -15.08
CA PRO A 51 -10.19 -13.51 -14.26
C PRO A 51 -9.34 -12.24 -14.36
N ARG A 52 -8.74 -11.87 -13.26
CA ARG A 52 -7.75 -10.77 -13.21
C ARG A 52 -6.46 -11.21 -13.91
N GLY A 53 -5.63 -10.24 -14.32
CA GLY A 53 -4.26 -10.49 -14.76
C GLY A 53 -3.45 -11.20 -13.68
N ARG A 54 -2.47 -11.99 -14.06
CA ARG A 54 -1.50 -12.62 -13.14
C ARG A 54 -0.46 -11.61 -12.71
N ILE A 55 0.21 -11.89 -11.59
CA ILE A 55 1.44 -11.19 -11.22
C ILE A 55 2.59 -12.18 -11.36
N LEU A 56 3.62 -11.78 -12.10
CA LEU A 56 4.76 -12.62 -12.47
C LEU A 56 6.06 -11.97 -11.95
N ASP A 57 7.09 -12.77 -11.73
CA ASP A 57 8.44 -12.28 -11.51
C ASP A 57 9.12 -11.88 -12.84
N LYS A 58 10.34 -11.35 -12.77
CA LYS A 58 11.12 -10.93 -13.95
C LYS A 58 11.42 -12.05 -14.96
N SER A 59 11.36 -13.30 -14.54
CA SER A 59 11.64 -14.49 -15.33
C SER A 59 10.37 -15.15 -15.88
N GLY A 60 9.18 -14.62 -15.54
CA GLY A 60 7.89 -15.16 -15.94
C GLY A 60 7.33 -16.22 -15.00
N ASN A 61 7.94 -16.45 -13.82
CA ASN A 61 7.37 -17.32 -12.80
C ASN A 61 6.10 -16.66 -12.23
N VAL A 62 5.02 -17.42 -12.14
CA VAL A 62 3.74 -16.93 -11.63
C VAL A 62 3.81 -16.81 -10.12
N LEU A 63 3.61 -15.59 -9.60
CA LEU A 63 3.57 -15.28 -8.17
C LEU A 63 2.13 -15.30 -7.64
N VAL A 64 1.21 -14.66 -8.39
CA VAL A 64 -0.22 -14.62 -8.09
C VAL A 64 -1.01 -15.02 -9.33
N ASP A 65 -1.90 -16.00 -9.15
CA ASP A 65 -2.80 -16.48 -10.20
C ASP A 65 -4.26 -16.40 -9.74
N ASN A 66 -5.16 -16.95 -10.53
CA ASN A 66 -6.58 -17.06 -10.25
C ASN A 66 -7.01 -18.52 -10.28
N ILE A 67 -7.83 -18.92 -9.34
CA ILE A 67 -8.56 -20.19 -9.38
C ILE A 67 -10.05 -19.89 -9.58
N GLY A 68 -10.67 -20.67 -10.46
CA GLY A 68 -12.12 -20.63 -10.64
C GLY A 68 -12.82 -21.28 -9.46
N VAL A 69 -13.72 -20.57 -8.81
CA VAL A 69 -14.45 -21.03 -7.65
C VAL A 69 -15.96 -20.89 -7.84
N LYS A 70 -16.72 -21.89 -7.39
CA LYS A 70 -18.17 -21.81 -7.38
C LYS A 70 -18.64 -20.87 -6.29
N THR A 71 -19.54 -19.95 -6.66
CA THR A 71 -19.99 -18.88 -5.77
C THR A 71 -21.50 -18.80 -5.77
N ILE A 72 -22.08 -18.65 -4.60
CA ILE A 72 -23.52 -18.50 -4.40
C ILE A 72 -23.82 -17.04 -4.11
N TYR A 73 -24.81 -16.50 -4.82
CA TYR A 73 -25.30 -15.15 -4.66
C TYR A 73 -26.81 -15.13 -4.35
N TYR A 74 -27.25 -14.09 -3.67
CA TYR A 74 -28.64 -13.75 -3.48
C TYR A 74 -29.00 -12.48 -4.26
N ASN A 75 -30.07 -12.55 -5.03
CA ASN A 75 -30.68 -11.42 -5.72
C ASN A 75 -32.03 -11.13 -5.06
N LYS A 76 -32.17 -9.95 -4.44
CA LYS A 76 -33.39 -9.60 -3.71
C LYS A 76 -34.62 -9.57 -4.64
N ILE A 77 -35.63 -10.32 -4.28
CA ILE A 77 -36.88 -10.42 -5.03
C ILE A 77 -37.77 -9.23 -4.68
N LYS A 78 -38.32 -8.56 -5.69
CA LYS A 78 -39.23 -7.43 -5.46
C LYS A 78 -40.48 -7.89 -4.70
N GLY A 79 -40.75 -7.28 -3.54
CA GLY A 79 -41.92 -7.57 -2.71
C GLY A 79 -41.75 -8.78 -1.77
N ILE A 80 -40.56 -9.38 -1.67
CA ILE A 80 -40.30 -10.43 -0.70
C ILE A 80 -40.48 -9.91 0.74
N THR A 81 -41.08 -10.72 1.60
CA THR A 81 -41.24 -10.40 3.01
C THR A 81 -40.02 -10.84 3.85
N THR A 82 -39.84 -10.20 4.99
CA THR A 82 -38.79 -10.57 5.96
C THR A 82 -38.86 -12.05 6.36
N LYS A 83 -40.10 -12.58 6.52
CA LYS A 83 -40.32 -13.98 6.86
C LYS A 83 -39.83 -14.94 5.77
N GLU A 84 -40.04 -14.58 4.51
CA GLU A 84 -39.56 -15.36 3.36
C GLU A 84 -38.04 -15.29 3.24
N GLU A 85 -37.43 -14.12 3.46
CA GLU A 85 -35.97 -14.00 3.49
C GLU A 85 -35.34 -14.84 4.60
N ILE A 86 -35.93 -14.87 5.79
CA ILE A 86 -35.50 -15.74 6.90
C ILE A 86 -35.59 -17.22 6.49
N ALA A 87 -36.69 -17.64 5.84
CA ALA A 87 -36.83 -19.01 5.38
C ALA A 87 -35.77 -19.39 4.32
N ILE A 88 -35.39 -18.46 3.45
CA ILE A 88 -34.28 -18.64 2.51
C ILE A 88 -32.98 -18.83 3.26
N ALA A 89 -32.68 -17.97 4.24
CA ALA A 89 -31.46 -18.05 5.03
C ALA A 89 -31.35 -19.39 5.81
N GLN A 90 -32.46 -19.83 6.41
CA GLN A 90 -32.54 -21.11 7.11
C GLN A 90 -32.30 -22.30 6.16
N LYS A 91 -32.90 -22.27 4.96
CA LYS A 91 -32.70 -23.32 3.99
C LYS A 91 -31.27 -23.38 3.48
N LEU A 92 -30.61 -22.22 3.28
CA LEU A 92 -29.19 -22.17 2.92
C LEU A 92 -28.30 -22.67 4.08
N ALA A 93 -28.60 -22.31 5.34
CA ALA A 93 -27.86 -22.74 6.50
C ALA A 93 -27.84 -24.26 6.67
N SER A 94 -28.93 -24.94 6.28
CA SER A 94 -29.01 -26.41 6.31
C SER A 94 -28.20 -27.11 5.19
N ILE A 95 -27.75 -26.36 4.17
CA ILE A 95 -27.02 -26.91 3.02
C ILE A 95 -25.54 -26.54 3.06
N LEU A 96 -25.24 -25.30 3.45
CA LEU A 96 -23.92 -24.70 3.32
C LEU A 96 -23.09 -24.81 4.60
N THR A 97 -21.82 -25.12 4.42
CA THR A 97 -20.81 -24.96 5.50
C THR A 97 -20.35 -23.49 5.50
N ILE A 98 -20.88 -22.73 6.43
CA ILE A 98 -20.64 -21.29 6.53
C ILE A 98 -20.41 -20.90 7.99
N ASN A 99 -19.79 -19.75 8.22
CA ASN A 99 -19.53 -19.22 9.55
C ASN A 99 -20.84 -18.96 10.32
N SER A 100 -20.74 -19.05 11.64
CA SER A 100 -21.79 -18.61 12.54
C SER A 100 -21.73 -17.11 12.75
N ALA A 101 -22.90 -16.50 13.04
CA ALA A 101 -22.99 -15.08 13.34
C ALA A 101 -22.28 -14.75 14.66
N ASP A 102 -21.69 -13.56 14.73
CA ASP A 102 -21.22 -12.98 15.98
C ASP A 102 -22.39 -12.53 16.89
N GLU A 103 -22.10 -12.17 18.12
CA GLU A 103 -23.12 -11.77 19.10
C GLU A 103 -23.93 -10.56 18.62
N ASN A 104 -23.30 -9.59 17.96
CA ASN A 104 -24.02 -8.41 17.47
C ASN A 104 -24.99 -8.76 16.33
N THR A 105 -24.56 -9.58 15.38
CA THR A 105 -25.39 -10.10 14.29
C THR A 105 -26.55 -10.98 14.83
N LEU A 106 -26.27 -11.80 15.85
CA LEU A 106 -27.34 -12.57 16.53
C LEU A 106 -28.36 -11.67 17.20
N LYS A 107 -27.95 -10.57 17.85
CA LYS A 107 -28.88 -9.58 18.42
C LYS A 107 -29.72 -8.91 17.36
N GLU A 108 -29.16 -8.58 16.21
CA GLU A 108 -29.92 -8.02 15.07
C GLU A 108 -30.95 -9.02 14.55
N TYR A 109 -30.54 -10.27 14.36
CA TYR A 109 -31.42 -11.33 13.90
C TYR A 109 -32.53 -11.61 14.91
N TRP A 110 -32.21 -11.60 16.21
CA TRP A 110 -33.17 -11.74 17.28
C TRP A 110 -34.23 -10.61 17.24
N LEU A 111 -33.80 -9.35 17.02
CA LEU A 111 -34.73 -8.22 16.85
C LEU A 111 -35.68 -8.44 15.69
N VAL A 112 -35.17 -8.90 14.55
CA VAL A 112 -36.00 -9.18 13.35
C VAL A 112 -37.05 -10.26 13.63
N LEU A 113 -36.70 -11.30 14.38
CA LEU A 113 -37.63 -12.38 14.76
C LEU A 113 -38.66 -11.96 15.81
N ASN A 114 -38.37 -10.92 16.64
CA ASN A 114 -39.18 -10.51 17.79
C ASN A 114 -39.77 -9.09 17.59
N ASP A 115 -40.43 -8.85 16.46
CA ASP A 115 -41.11 -7.57 16.14
C ASP A 115 -40.22 -6.32 16.37
N ASN A 116 -38.97 -6.41 15.96
CA ASN A 116 -37.94 -5.38 16.15
C ASN A 116 -37.75 -4.96 17.61
N GLY A 117 -38.02 -5.86 18.55
CA GLY A 117 -37.79 -5.64 19.98
C GLY A 117 -38.64 -4.49 20.54
N LYS A 118 -39.83 -4.28 20.08
CA LYS A 118 -40.70 -3.20 20.55
C LYS A 118 -40.92 -3.22 22.05
N PHE A 119 -41.02 -4.41 22.64
CA PHE A 119 -41.23 -4.58 24.09
C PHE A 119 -39.96 -4.31 24.93
N LEU A 120 -38.77 -4.15 24.30
CA LEU A 120 -37.53 -3.78 24.99
C LEU A 120 -37.44 -2.28 25.26
N ILE A 121 -38.33 -1.47 24.72
CA ILE A 121 -38.30 -0.01 24.79
C ILE A 121 -39.56 0.49 25.51
N THR A 122 -39.37 1.46 26.41
CA THR A 122 -40.47 2.09 27.16
C THR A 122 -41.17 3.14 26.31
N GLU A 123 -42.41 3.46 26.71
CA GLU A 123 -43.21 4.53 26.06
C GLU A 123 -42.51 5.88 26.11
N GLU A 124 -41.82 6.17 27.21
CA GLU A 124 -41.04 7.40 27.40
C GLU A 124 -39.88 7.50 26.38
N GLU A 125 -39.21 6.38 26.10
CA GLU A 125 -38.11 6.35 25.12
C GLU A 125 -38.61 6.50 23.69
N TYR A 126 -39.83 5.99 23.37
CA TYR A 126 -40.47 6.28 22.10
C TYR A 126 -40.84 7.76 21.96
N GLN A 127 -41.31 8.40 23.05
CA GLN A 127 -41.60 9.83 23.05
C GLN A 127 -40.31 10.65 22.79
N LEU A 128 -39.16 10.26 23.39
CA LEU A 128 -37.87 10.91 23.12
C LEU A 128 -37.45 10.81 21.64
N LEU A 129 -37.77 9.70 20.97
CA LEU A 129 -37.53 9.55 19.54
C LEU A 129 -38.45 10.47 18.72
N GLU A 130 -39.75 10.54 19.06
CA GLU A 130 -40.72 11.43 18.40
C GLU A 130 -40.36 12.90 18.56
N GLU A 131 -39.89 13.28 19.75
CA GLU A 131 -39.38 14.62 20.05
C GLU A 131 -37.98 14.91 19.44
N ARG A 132 -37.39 13.93 18.71
CA ARG A 132 -36.03 14.00 18.12
C ARG A 132 -34.91 14.28 19.14
N LYS A 133 -35.09 13.90 20.40
CA LYS A 133 -34.07 13.98 21.45
C LYS A 133 -33.10 12.82 21.39
N ILE A 134 -33.51 11.69 20.81
CA ILE A 134 -32.67 10.55 20.47
C ILE A 134 -32.89 10.17 19.00
N THR A 135 -31.89 9.53 18.41
CA THR A 135 -31.94 9.03 17.04
C THR A 135 -32.44 7.58 17.00
N THR A 136 -32.90 7.13 15.83
CA THR A 136 -33.24 5.71 15.60
C THR A 136 -32.03 4.80 15.87
N ALA A 137 -30.82 5.25 15.57
CA ALA A 137 -29.59 4.50 15.84
C ALA A 137 -29.35 4.31 17.34
N GLU A 138 -29.53 5.35 18.15
CA GLU A 138 -29.41 5.27 19.61
C GLU A 138 -30.50 4.36 20.20
N LEU A 139 -31.73 4.43 19.72
CA LEU A 139 -32.80 3.53 20.14
C LEU A 139 -32.47 2.06 19.80
N ASN A 140 -31.94 1.79 18.62
CA ASN A 140 -31.52 0.45 18.24
C ASN A 140 -30.32 -0.04 19.09
N LYS A 141 -29.41 0.84 19.46
CA LYS A 141 -28.32 0.51 20.39
C LYS A 141 -28.86 0.09 21.76
N LEU A 142 -29.81 0.86 22.33
CA LEU A 142 -30.47 0.50 23.59
C LEU A 142 -31.16 -0.86 23.51
N LYS A 143 -31.85 -1.17 22.40
CA LYS A 143 -32.46 -2.49 22.20
C LYS A 143 -31.43 -3.59 22.27
N LYS A 144 -30.30 -3.45 21.55
CA LYS A 144 -29.22 -4.44 21.54
C LYS A 144 -28.59 -4.62 22.92
N GLU A 145 -28.40 -3.56 23.68
CA GLU A 145 -27.86 -3.62 25.05
C GLU A 145 -28.80 -4.38 26.02
N ARG A 146 -30.11 -4.36 25.77
CA ARG A 146 -31.11 -5.07 26.60
C ARG A 146 -31.33 -6.52 26.22
N ILE A 147 -30.76 -6.99 25.10
CA ILE A 147 -30.78 -8.40 24.74
C ILE A 147 -29.72 -9.13 25.56
N THR A 148 -30.15 -10.01 26.46
CA THR A 148 -29.28 -10.77 27.36
C THR A 148 -28.75 -12.05 26.69
N SER A 149 -27.69 -12.62 27.25
CA SER A 149 -27.12 -13.88 26.78
C SER A 149 -28.13 -15.03 26.89
N ASP A 150 -29.02 -15.02 27.88
CA ASP A 150 -30.08 -16.03 28.01
C ASP A 150 -31.09 -15.96 26.85
N MET A 151 -31.39 -14.78 26.35
CA MET A 151 -32.26 -14.60 25.17
C MET A 151 -31.61 -15.14 23.89
N LEU A 152 -30.30 -15.10 23.80
CA LEU A 152 -29.54 -15.64 22.67
C LEU A 152 -29.25 -17.13 22.79
N ALA A 153 -29.21 -17.67 24.01
CA ALA A 153 -28.93 -19.07 24.28
C ALA A 153 -29.97 -20.06 23.68
N GLN A 154 -31.11 -19.55 23.25
CA GLN A 154 -32.13 -20.35 22.56
C GLN A 154 -31.76 -20.68 21.10
N PHE A 155 -30.81 -19.95 20.50
CA PHE A 155 -30.38 -20.18 19.12
C PHE A 155 -29.47 -21.41 19.03
N SER A 156 -29.79 -22.29 18.11
CA SER A 156 -28.92 -23.39 17.71
C SER A 156 -27.77 -22.90 16.84
N GLU A 157 -26.80 -23.77 16.58
CA GLU A 157 -25.73 -23.46 15.61
C GLU A 157 -26.29 -23.18 14.20
N GLU A 158 -27.35 -23.89 13.80
CA GLU A 158 -28.01 -23.68 12.52
C GLU A 158 -28.74 -22.31 12.46
N ASP A 159 -29.36 -21.89 13.56
CA ASP A 159 -29.92 -20.54 13.67
C ASP A 159 -28.86 -19.46 13.60
N SER A 160 -27.69 -19.69 14.19
CA SER A 160 -26.57 -18.78 14.11
C SER A 160 -26.01 -18.64 12.69
N LYS A 161 -25.91 -19.75 11.93
CA LYS A 161 -25.58 -19.73 10.50
C LYS A 161 -26.65 -19.00 9.69
N SER A 162 -27.95 -19.23 10.02
CA SER A 162 -29.06 -18.53 9.38
C SER A 162 -29.01 -17.02 9.61
N ALA A 163 -28.67 -16.59 10.82
CA ALA A 163 -28.48 -15.18 11.16
C ALA A 163 -27.36 -14.56 10.34
N TYR A 164 -26.24 -15.26 10.19
CA TYR A 164 -25.12 -14.80 9.36
C TYR A 164 -25.51 -14.67 7.89
N ILE A 165 -26.17 -15.68 7.32
CA ILE A 165 -26.65 -15.63 5.93
C ILE A 165 -27.66 -14.48 5.75
N TYR A 166 -28.59 -14.32 6.70
CA TYR A 166 -29.58 -13.24 6.63
C TYR A 166 -28.91 -11.85 6.65
N SER A 167 -27.86 -11.68 7.45
CA SER A 167 -27.08 -10.43 7.43
C SER A 167 -26.46 -10.17 6.07
N LEU A 168 -25.81 -11.19 5.46
CA LEU A 168 -25.24 -11.07 4.11
C LEU A 168 -26.28 -10.75 3.04
N MET A 169 -27.49 -11.33 3.14
CA MET A 169 -28.61 -11.05 2.21
C MET A 169 -29.07 -9.60 2.26
N ASN A 170 -28.90 -8.92 3.39
CA ASN A 170 -29.37 -7.56 3.64
C ASN A 170 -28.26 -6.52 3.77
N ASP A 171 -26.99 -6.90 3.57
CA ASP A 171 -25.86 -5.99 3.59
C ASP A 171 -25.83 -5.09 2.34
N GLY A 172 -25.38 -3.84 2.50
CA GLY A 172 -25.21 -2.87 1.43
C GLY A 172 -26.52 -2.50 0.67
N TYR A 173 -26.43 -2.25 -0.64
CA TYR A 173 -27.58 -1.73 -1.41
C TYR A 173 -28.64 -2.77 -1.72
N ILE A 174 -29.92 -2.41 -1.54
CA ILE A 174 -31.09 -3.31 -1.60
C ILE A 174 -31.15 -4.12 -2.91
N TYR A 175 -30.83 -3.52 -4.04
CA TYR A 175 -31.00 -4.16 -5.37
C TYR A 175 -29.71 -4.77 -5.91
N ASN A 176 -28.61 -4.72 -5.16
CA ASN A 176 -27.38 -5.36 -5.58
C ASN A 176 -27.41 -6.85 -5.30
N LYS A 177 -26.78 -7.60 -6.19
CA LYS A 177 -26.47 -9.01 -6.00
C LYS A 177 -25.61 -9.17 -4.73
N LYS A 178 -26.03 -10.03 -3.80
CA LYS A 178 -25.35 -10.25 -2.52
C LYS A 178 -24.51 -11.51 -2.58
N LEU A 179 -23.25 -11.40 -2.20
CA LEU A 179 -22.37 -12.56 -2.05
C LEU A 179 -22.77 -13.33 -0.78
N ILE A 180 -23.17 -14.59 -0.92
CA ILE A 180 -23.49 -15.46 0.23
C ILE A 180 -22.27 -16.28 0.61
N LEU A 181 -21.71 -17.04 -0.33
CA LEU A 181 -20.54 -17.86 -0.09
C LEU A 181 -19.72 -18.05 -1.37
N LYS A 182 -18.42 -17.82 -1.25
CA LYS A 182 -17.43 -18.04 -2.29
C LYS A 182 -16.68 -19.35 -2.03
N ASN A 183 -16.17 -19.99 -3.06
CA ASN A 183 -15.46 -21.25 -2.99
C ASN A 183 -16.28 -22.37 -2.36
N VAL A 184 -17.52 -22.52 -2.82
CA VAL A 184 -18.49 -23.52 -2.33
C VAL A 184 -18.08 -24.91 -2.79
N ALA A 185 -18.14 -25.88 -1.88
CA ALA A 185 -17.90 -27.28 -2.19
C ALA A 185 -18.88 -27.79 -3.27
N GLU A 186 -18.40 -28.66 -4.17
CA GLU A 186 -19.18 -29.18 -5.29
C GLU A 186 -20.55 -29.75 -4.89
N SER A 187 -20.58 -30.54 -3.81
CA SER A 187 -21.79 -31.17 -3.30
C SER A 187 -22.80 -30.17 -2.75
N GLU A 188 -22.32 -29.13 -2.06
CA GLU A 188 -23.16 -28.06 -1.49
C GLU A 188 -23.70 -27.15 -2.59
N TYR A 189 -22.87 -26.83 -3.57
CA TYR A 189 -23.27 -26.06 -4.74
C TYR A 189 -24.37 -26.79 -5.52
N ALA A 190 -24.18 -28.08 -5.83
CA ALA A 190 -25.18 -28.88 -6.53
C ALA A 190 -26.52 -28.92 -5.76
N LYS A 191 -26.49 -29.22 -4.45
CA LYS A 191 -27.69 -29.24 -3.58
C LYS A 191 -28.39 -27.89 -3.57
N THR A 192 -27.64 -26.79 -3.50
CA THR A 192 -28.23 -25.45 -3.49
C THR A 192 -28.95 -25.15 -4.80
N MET A 193 -28.33 -25.49 -5.95
CA MET A 193 -28.93 -25.27 -7.25
C MET A 193 -30.14 -26.17 -7.49
N GLU A 194 -30.09 -27.45 -7.13
CA GLU A 194 -31.21 -28.39 -7.21
C GLU A 194 -32.40 -27.96 -6.33
N SER A 195 -32.13 -27.28 -5.21
CA SER A 195 -33.16 -26.83 -4.28
C SER A 195 -34.04 -25.71 -4.82
N ASN A 196 -33.72 -25.10 -5.94
CA ASN A 196 -34.45 -24.01 -6.60
C ASN A 196 -34.90 -22.91 -5.61
N ILE A 197 -33.99 -22.45 -4.74
CA ILE A 197 -34.32 -21.45 -3.72
C ILE A 197 -34.53 -20.09 -4.41
N PRO A 198 -35.65 -19.41 -4.16
CA PRO A 198 -35.95 -18.13 -4.81
C PRO A 198 -34.87 -17.09 -4.55
N GLY A 199 -34.42 -16.38 -5.60
CA GLY A 199 -33.40 -15.35 -5.51
C GLY A 199 -31.97 -15.85 -5.41
N ILE A 200 -31.73 -17.17 -5.26
CA ILE A 200 -30.40 -17.74 -5.19
C ILE A 200 -29.90 -18.10 -6.60
N THR A 201 -28.68 -17.65 -6.91
CA THR A 201 -27.98 -17.97 -8.15
C THR A 201 -26.56 -18.47 -7.87
N GLY A 202 -26.13 -19.42 -8.68
CA GLY A 202 -24.76 -19.93 -8.63
C GLY A 202 -23.97 -19.49 -9.85
N GLU A 203 -22.77 -19.04 -9.66
CA GLU A 203 -21.87 -18.57 -10.72
C GLU A 203 -20.44 -19.04 -10.51
N LEU A 204 -19.67 -19.10 -11.59
CA LEU A 204 -18.22 -19.20 -11.52
C LEU A 204 -17.68 -17.80 -11.23
N SER A 205 -16.86 -17.69 -10.21
CA SER A 205 -16.07 -16.48 -9.91
C SER A 205 -14.59 -16.84 -9.74
N TRP A 206 -13.76 -15.85 -9.50
CA TRP A 206 -12.31 -16.03 -9.43
C TRP A 206 -11.81 -15.63 -8.05
N GLU A 207 -10.84 -16.40 -7.54
CA GLU A 207 -10.15 -16.11 -6.30
C GLU A 207 -8.64 -16.04 -6.55
N ARG A 208 -7.95 -15.12 -5.87
CA ARG A 208 -6.50 -15.03 -5.96
C ARG A 208 -5.84 -16.19 -5.24
N THR A 209 -4.84 -16.77 -5.87
CA THR A 209 -3.97 -17.77 -5.26
C THR A 209 -2.52 -17.31 -5.29
N TYR A 210 -1.83 -17.45 -4.16
CA TYR A 210 -0.46 -17.00 -3.94
C TYR A 210 0.44 -18.24 -3.93
N LEU A 211 1.25 -18.40 -5.00
CA LEU A 211 1.99 -19.66 -5.24
C LEU A 211 3.20 -19.83 -4.31
N TYR A 212 3.65 -18.75 -3.68
CA TYR A 212 4.78 -18.75 -2.74
C TYR A 212 4.35 -18.46 -1.28
N GLY A 213 3.11 -18.81 -0.94
CA GLY A 213 2.58 -18.63 0.41
C GLY A 213 2.50 -17.17 0.83
N ASP A 214 3.11 -16.81 1.96
CA ASP A 214 3.08 -15.45 2.48
C ASP A 214 4.18 -14.53 1.92
N THR A 215 5.13 -15.06 1.14
CA THR A 215 6.18 -14.26 0.48
C THR A 215 5.56 -13.18 -0.41
N LEU A 216 5.91 -11.92 -0.16
CA LEU A 216 5.42 -10.73 -0.87
C LEU A 216 3.91 -10.51 -0.82
N LYS A 217 3.14 -11.30 -0.08
CA LYS A 217 1.67 -11.23 -0.06
C LYS A 217 1.16 -9.84 0.31
N ASN A 218 1.80 -9.21 1.28
CA ASN A 218 1.46 -7.85 1.69
C ASN A 218 1.79 -6.81 0.60
N ILE A 219 2.87 -7.01 -0.16
CA ILE A 219 3.28 -6.13 -1.28
C ILE A 219 2.29 -6.26 -2.45
N PHE A 220 1.80 -7.47 -2.74
CA PHE A 220 0.75 -7.64 -3.76
C PHE A 220 -0.52 -6.88 -3.37
N GLY A 221 -0.85 -6.87 -2.09
CA GLY A 221 -2.06 -6.23 -1.58
C GLY A 221 -3.27 -7.15 -1.60
N SER A 222 -4.43 -6.56 -1.48
CA SER A 222 -5.71 -7.26 -1.36
C SER A 222 -6.70 -6.81 -2.42
N ILE A 223 -7.67 -7.67 -2.70
CA ILE A 223 -8.81 -7.39 -3.56
C ILE A 223 -10.11 -7.51 -2.77
N GLY A 224 -11.12 -6.76 -3.14
CA GLY A 224 -12.43 -6.81 -2.49
C GLY A 224 -13.47 -6.02 -3.24
N LEU A 225 -14.65 -5.87 -2.64
CA LEU A 225 -15.73 -5.04 -3.19
C LEU A 225 -15.30 -3.56 -3.18
N ILE A 226 -15.88 -2.78 -4.08
CA ILE A 226 -15.63 -1.35 -4.20
C ILE A 226 -15.99 -0.66 -2.87
N PRO A 227 -15.03 0.06 -2.23
CA PRO A 227 -15.28 0.83 -1.03
C PRO A 227 -16.33 1.94 -1.26
N GLU A 228 -17.15 2.23 -0.25
CA GLU A 228 -18.22 3.23 -0.38
C GLU A 228 -17.69 4.62 -0.79
N GLU A 229 -16.54 5.01 -0.24
CA GLU A 229 -15.88 6.29 -0.53
C GLU A 229 -15.37 6.41 -1.98
N LYS A 230 -15.08 5.28 -2.66
CA LYS A 230 -14.62 5.24 -4.06
C LYS A 230 -15.73 4.88 -5.06
N LYS A 231 -16.93 4.68 -4.59
CA LYS A 231 -18.06 4.19 -5.39
C LYS A 231 -18.34 5.01 -6.64
N GLU A 232 -18.49 6.33 -6.50
CA GLU A 232 -18.83 7.21 -7.64
C GLU A 232 -17.71 7.21 -8.70
N GLU A 233 -16.45 7.14 -8.25
CA GLU A 233 -15.29 7.04 -9.12
C GLU A 233 -15.35 5.76 -9.97
N TYR A 234 -15.47 4.59 -9.33
CA TYR A 234 -15.49 3.31 -10.03
C TYR A 234 -16.71 3.15 -10.95
N LEU A 235 -17.89 3.64 -10.53
CA LEU A 235 -19.08 3.64 -11.40
C LEU A 235 -18.86 4.49 -12.66
N THR A 236 -18.19 5.64 -12.54
CA THR A 236 -17.84 6.48 -13.69
C THR A 236 -16.84 5.80 -14.63
N LEU A 237 -15.97 4.96 -14.10
CA LEU A 237 -15.04 4.11 -14.85
C LEU A 237 -15.70 2.85 -15.45
N GLY A 238 -17.02 2.69 -15.25
CA GLY A 238 -17.82 1.61 -15.84
C GLY A 238 -17.79 0.29 -15.06
N TYR A 239 -17.39 0.32 -13.79
CA TYR A 239 -17.52 -0.83 -12.89
C TYR A 239 -18.95 -0.98 -12.38
N GLU A 240 -19.30 -2.19 -12.00
CA GLU A 240 -20.51 -2.50 -11.26
C GLU A 240 -20.21 -2.57 -9.76
N LEU A 241 -21.19 -2.27 -8.90
CA LEU A 241 -21.00 -2.29 -7.45
C LEU A 241 -20.64 -3.67 -6.88
N THR A 242 -20.84 -4.71 -7.65
CA THR A 242 -20.49 -6.10 -7.31
C THR A 242 -19.12 -6.51 -7.83
N ASP A 243 -18.41 -5.63 -8.52
CA ASP A 243 -17.07 -5.91 -9.01
C ASP A 243 -16.07 -5.98 -7.86
N THR A 244 -15.11 -6.86 -8.04
CA THR A 244 -13.94 -6.96 -7.16
C THR A 244 -12.83 -6.11 -7.75
N VAL A 245 -12.28 -5.20 -6.93
CA VAL A 245 -11.20 -4.28 -7.29
C VAL A 245 -10.00 -4.47 -6.39
N GLY A 246 -8.85 -3.96 -6.78
CA GLY A 246 -7.69 -3.83 -5.93
C GLY A 246 -7.95 -2.80 -4.82
N LEU A 247 -7.67 -3.18 -3.58
CA LEU A 247 -7.91 -2.35 -2.41
C LEU A 247 -6.64 -1.77 -1.81
N SER A 248 -5.48 -2.35 -2.13
CA SER A 248 -4.20 -1.91 -1.58
C SER A 248 -3.03 -2.33 -2.47
N TYR A 249 -1.94 -1.59 -2.37
CA TYR A 249 -0.61 -1.84 -2.95
C TYR A 249 -0.64 -2.16 -4.44
N LEU A 250 0.05 -3.22 -4.92
CA LEU A 250 0.14 -3.51 -6.36
C LEU A 250 -1.23 -3.81 -6.99
N GLU A 251 -2.13 -4.49 -6.27
CA GLU A 251 -3.49 -4.74 -6.77
C GLU A 251 -4.28 -3.44 -6.97
N GLU A 252 -4.09 -2.42 -6.12
CA GLU A 252 -4.71 -1.10 -6.25
C GLU A 252 -4.01 -0.25 -7.30
N GLU A 253 -2.68 -0.18 -7.27
CA GLU A 253 -1.88 0.65 -8.18
C GLU A 253 -2.08 0.26 -9.65
N TYR A 254 -2.18 -1.05 -9.90
CA TYR A 254 -2.33 -1.60 -11.25
C TYR A 254 -3.74 -2.10 -11.56
N GLU A 255 -4.77 -1.68 -10.80
CA GLU A 255 -6.16 -2.09 -10.99
C GLU A 255 -6.62 -1.94 -12.45
N GLU A 256 -6.32 -0.81 -13.09
CA GLU A 256 -6.73 -0.53 -14.47
C GLU A 256 -6.27 -1.62 -15.46
N TYR A 257 -5.09 -2.19 -15.22
CA TYR A 257 -4.51 -3.22 -16.08
C TYR A 257 -4.90 -4.63 -15.63
N LEU A 258 -4.92 -4.87 -14.32
CA LEU A 258 -5.19 -6.19 -13.76
C LEU A 258 -6.65 -6.61 -13.87
N LYS A 259 -7.59 -5.68 -13.96
CA LYS A 259 -9.01 -6.02 -14.06
C LYS A 259 -9.33 -6.82 -15.32
N GLY A 260 -10.15 -7.86 -15.18
CA GLY A 260 -10.76 -8.55 -16.32
C GLY A 260 -11.98 -7.78 -16.85
N THR A 261 -12.30 -8.00 -18.11
CA THR A 261 -13.50 -7.44 -18.74
C THR A 261 -14.57 -8.53 -18.87
N LYS A 262 -15.76 -8.31 -18.30
CA LYS A 262 -16.90 -9.23 -18.39
C LYS A 262 -17.44 -9.29 -19.81
N ALA A 263 -17.97 -10.46 -20.20
CA ALA A 263 -18.78 -10.56 -21.41
C ALA A 263 -19.99 -9.63 -21.32
N LYS A 264 -20.40 -9.05 -22.44
CA LYS A 264 -21.56 -8.16 -22.52
C LYS A 264 -22.60 -8.73 -23.48
N TYR A 265 -23.84 -8.80 -23.04
CA TYR A 265 -24.95 -9.33 -23.79
C TYR A 265 -26.04 -8.28 -23.96
N LEU A 266 -26.67 -8.27 -25.13
CA LEU A 266 -27.90 -7.55 -25.40
C LEU A 266 -29.07 -8.46 -25.11
N VAL A 267 -30.01 -7.98 -24.30
CA VAL A 267 -31.31 -8.67 -24.09
C VAL A 267 -32.26 -8.28 -25.22
N ASN A 268 -32.61 -9.25 -26.06
CA ASN A 268 -33.55 -9.06 -27.15
C ASN A 268 -34.99 -8.99 -26.64
N SER A 269 -35.92 -8.54 -27.49
CA SER A 269 -37.34 -8.42 -27.16
C SER A 269 -38.04 -9.75 -26.83
N ASP A 270 -37.46 -10.86 -27.26
CA ASP A 270 -37.92 -12.23 -26.97
C ASP A 270 -37.20 -12.86 -25.76
N ASN A 271 -36.47 -12.06 -24.97
CA ASN A 271 -35.64 -12.46 -23.85
C ASN A 271 -34.43 -13.35 -24.21
N THR A 272 -34.12 -13.51 -25.50
CA THR A 272 -32.85 -14.14 -25.90
C THR A 272 -31.67 -13.19 -25.69
N LEU A 273 -30.48 -13.77 -25.57
CA LEU A 273 -29.26 -13.00 -25.34
C LEU A 273 -28.40 -13.03 -26.60
N THR A 274 -27.97 -11.87 -27.07
CA THR A 274 -26.99 -11.72 -28.13
C THR A 274 -25.67 -11.27 -27.53
N LEU A 275 -24.59 -12.06 -27.72
CA LEU A 275 -23.24 -11.70 -27.27
C LEU A 275 -22.75 -10.46 -28.05
N ILE A 276 -22.39 -9.42 -27.34
CA ILE A 276 -21.83 -8.17 -27.89
C ILE A 276 -20.31 -8.13 -27.78
N SER A 277 -19.78 -8.56 -26.64
CA SER A 277 -18.35 -8.71 -26.44
C SER A 277 -18.05 -9.92 -25.56
N GLU A 278 -16.99 -10.63 -25.89
CA GLU A 278 -16.49 -11.75 -25.09
C GLU A 278 -15.82 -11.25 -23.80
N GLU A 279 -15.79 -12.11 -22.80
CA GLU A 279 -14.97 -11.88 -21.62
C GLU A 279 -13.48 -11.87 -21.98
N LYS A 280 -12.71 -11.03 -21.27
CA LYS A 280 -11.26 -10.98 -21.42
C LYS A 280 -10.61 -10.98 -20.05
N LYS A 281 -9.59 -11.84 -19.90
CA LYS A 281 -8.69 -11.80 -18.76
C LYS A 281 -8.02 -10.43 -18.66
N GLY A 282 -7.72 -9.96 -17.46
CA GLY A 282 -6.87 -8.78 -17.24
C GLY A 282 -5.45 -8.99 -17.73
N ASN A 283 -4.71 -7.91 -17.88
CA ASN A 283 -3.33 -7.94 -18.34
C ASN A 283 -2.40 -8.41 -17.22
N ASP A 284 -1.37 -9.17 -17.59
CA ASP A 284 -0.41 -9.70 -16.63
C ASP A 284 0.61 -8.62 -16.24
N LEU A 285 0.84 -8.45 -14.93
CA LEU A 285 1.84 -7.56 -14.36
C LEU A 285 3.14 -8.33 -14.12
N VAL A 286 4.20 -7.97 -14.82
CA VAL A 286 5.55 -8.53 -14.62
C VAL A 286 6.34 -7.60 -13.73
N LEU A 287 6.81 -8.12 -12.61
CA LEU A 287 7.64 -7.40 -11.65
C LEU A 287 9.12 -7.55 -11.98
N SER A 288 9.92 -6.61 -11.51
CA SER A 288 11.39 -6.71 -11.52
C SER A 288 11.93 -7.69 -10.46
N ILE A 289 11.08 -8.14 -9.55
CA ILE A 289 11.41 -9.13 -8.51
C ILE A 289 11.98 -10.42 -9.14
N ASP A 290 13.05 -10.92 -8.53
CA ASP A 290 13.60 -12.25 -8.76
C ASP A 290 13.15 -13.13 -7.59
N ILE A 291 12.25 -14.08 -7.84
CA ILE A 291 11.65 -14.86 -6.74
C ILE A 291 12.68 -15.73 -6.02
N ASP A 292 13.67 -16.26 -6.72
CA ASP A 292 14.72 -17.06 -6.09
C ASP A 292 15.61 -16.20 -5.17
N LEU A 293 15.93 -14.98 -5.61
CA LEU A 293 16.64 -14.00 -4.79
C LEU A 293 15.79 -13.58 -3.58
N GLN A 294 14.50 -13.30 -3.77
CA GLN A 294 13.56 -12.93 -2.71
C GLN A 294 13.53 -13.98 -1.60
N LEU A 295 13.30 -15.25 -1.97
CA LEU A 295 13.27 -16.37 -1.02
C LEU A 295 14.60 -16.51 -0.27
N LYS A 296 15.72 -16.33 -0.98
CA LYS A 296 17.05 -16.40 -0.36
C LYS A 296 17.31 -15.25 0.60
N VAL A 297 16.84 -14.05 0.28
CA VAL A 297 16.93 -12.89 1.19
C VAL A 297 16.11 -13.14 2.46
N GLU A 298 14.88 -13.65 2.33
CA GLU A 298 14.04 -13.99 3.48
C GLU A 298 14.66 -15.08 4.37
N GLU A 299 15.22 -16.13 3.76
CA GLU A 299 15.95 -17.20 4.46
C GLU A 299 17.14 -16.61 5.26
N ILE A 300 17.95 -15.75 4.63
CA ILE A 300 19.09 -15.11 5.29
C ILE A 300 18.64 -14.26 6.47
N ILE A 301 17.55 -13.49 6.34
CA ILE A 301 17.02 -12.69 7.43
C ILE A 301 16.64 -13.58 8.62
N LYS A 302 15.86 -14.65 8.37
CA LYS A 302 15.45 -15.61 9.42
C LYS A 302 16.64 -16.24 10.11
N ASP A 303 17.63 -16.70 9.34
CA ASP A 303 18.87 -17.27 9.86
C ASP A 303 19.64 -16.28 10.75
N LYS A 304 19.69 -14.99 10.37
CA LYS A 304 20.42 -13.97 11.14
C LYS A 304 19.68 -13.57 12.40
N ILE A 305 18.36 -13.52 12.41
CA ILE A 305 17.57 -13.28 13.61
C ILE A 305 17.80 -14.44 14.61
N VAL A 306 17.70 -15.70 14.16
CA VAL A 306 18.00 -16.88 15.02
C VAL A 306 19.46 -16.89 15.49
N LEU A 307 20.41 -16.49 14.64
CA LEU A 307 21.80 -16.37 15.01
C LEU A 307 22.01 -15.33 16.12
N GLY A 308 21.20 -14.28 16.12
CA GLY A 308 21.20 -13.23 17.14
C GLY A 308 21.08 -13.79 18.55
N ASP A 309 20.26 -14.80 18.78
CA ASP A 309 20.06 -15.44 20.10
C ASP A 309 21.35 -15.96 20.76
N LYS A 310 22.42 -16.13 19.97
CA LYS A 310 23.73 -16.60 20.47
C LYS A 310 24.60 -15.47 21.01
N TYR A 311 24.17 -14.22 20.88
CA TYR A 311 24.92 -13.04 21.29
C TYR A 311 24.22 -12.33 22.44
N PRO A 312 24.96 -11.68 23.35
CA PRO A 312 24.35 -10.92 24.43
C PRO A 312 23.70 -9.63 23.92
N ASN A 313 22.68 -9.17 24.61
CA ASN A 313 21.96 -7.90 24.33
C ASN A 313 21.26 -7.88 22.96
N THR A 314 20.70 -9.02 22.54
CA THR A 314 19.93 -9.16 21.30
C THR A 314 18.48 -9.53 21.52
N ASP A 315 17.97 -9.41 22.74
CA ASP A 315 16.62 -9.82 23.15
C ASP A 315 15.52 -9.16 22.29
N TYR A 316 15.80 -7.93 21.80
CA TYR A 316 14.90 -7.16 20.95
C TYR A 316 15.25 -7.23 19.45
N TYR A 317 16.21 -8.07 19.03
CA TYR A 317 16.51 -8.28 17.62
C TYR A 317 15.51 -9.27 17.01
N LYS A 318 14.29 -8.81 16.79
CA LYS A 318 13.19 -9.60 16.24
C LYS A 318 12.81 -9.23 14.81
N ASP A 319 13.19 -8.03 14.36
CA ASP A 319 12.86 -7.48 13.03
C ASP A 319 14.12 -7.30 12.20
N SER A 320 14.04 -7.61 10.91
CA SER A 320 15.07 -7.20 9.96
C SER A 320 14.48 -6.94 8.58
N TYR A 321 15.08 -6.01 7.85
CA TYR A 321 14.66 -5.58 6.52
C TYR A 321 15.84 -5.71 5.56
N ALA A 322 15.58 -6.14 4.33
CA ALA A 322 16.60 -6.15 3.28
C ALA A 322 15.94 -5.89 1.93
N LEU A 323 16.56 -5.01 1.16
CA LEU A 323 16.12 -4.65 -0.18
C LEU A 323 17.30 -4.79 -1.13
N VAL A 324 17.02 -5.25 -2.36
CA VAL A 324 18.02 -5.34 -3.42
C VAL A 324 17.46 -4.63 -4.65
N SER A 325 18.25 -3.78 -5.30
CA SER A 325 17.86 -3.11 -6.54
C SER A 325 19.00 -3.05 -7.56
N ASP A 326 18.63 -2.76 -8.81
CA ASP A 326 19.58 -2.24 -9.81
C ASP A 326 19.70 -0.71 -9.58
N PRO A 327 20.87 -0.20 -9.19
CA PRO A 327 21.03 1.23 -8.92
C PRO A 327 20.88 2.13 -10.15
N ASN A 328 21.05 1.58 -11.36
CA ASN A 328 20.95 2.35 -12.60
C ASN A 328 19.51 2.61 -13.04
N THR A 329 18.64 1.65 -12.75
CA THR A 329 17.22 1.68 -13.17
C THR A 329 16.25 1.98 -12.03
N GLY A 330 16.65 1.74 -10.77
CA GLY A 330 15.77 1.78 -9.62
C GLY A 330 14.86 0.56 -9.48
N SER A 331 15.01 -0.45 -10.35
CA SER A 331 14.23 -1.69 -10.32
C SER A 331 14.53 -2.49 -9.07
N ILE A 332 13.50 -2.81 -8.29
CA ILE A 332 13.62 -3.60 -7.05
C ILE A 332 13.61 -5.08 -7.39
N LEU A 333 14.69 -5.77 -7.04
CA LEU A 333 14.89 -7.19 -7.33
C LEU A 333 14.45 -8.08 -6.15
N ALA A 334 14.50 -7.57 -4.93
CA ALA A 334 13.95 -8.18 -3.74
C ALA A 334 13.56 -7.11 -2.71
N ILE A 335 12.49 -7.34 -1.97
CA ILE A 335 11.99 -6.47 -0.89
C ILE A 335 11.46 -7.34 0.23
N ALA A 336 12.16 -7.39 1.36
CA ALA A 336 11.82 -8.26 2.47
C ALA A 336 11.83 -7.50 3.80
N GLY A 337 10.87 -7.83 4.63
CA GLY A 337 10.83 -7.45 6.03
C GLY A 337 10.26 -8.62 6.82
N ILE A 338 11.00 -9.15 7.77
CA ILE A 338 10.63 -10.35 8.52
C ILE A 338 10.70 -10.06 10.01
N ARG A 339 9.68 -10.51 10.74
CA ARG A 339 9.62 -10.50 12.20
C ARG A 339 9.50 -11.91 12.73
N ARG A 340 10.27 -12.21 13.79
CA ARG A 340 10.05 -13.37 14.65
C ARG A 340 9.11 -12.97 15.79
N ASN A 341 7.96 -13.63 15.86
CA ASN A 341 6.98 -13.42 16.90
C ASN A 341 7.40 -14.12 18.21
N ASP A 342 6.73 -13.79 19.32
CA ASP A 342 7.06 -14.37 20.64
C ASP A 342 6.74 -15.87 20.75
N ASP A 343 5.87 -16.38 19.89
CA ASP A 343 5.54 -17.80 19.73
C ASP A 343 6.45 -18.54 18.73
N ASP A 344 7.56 -17.94 18.33
CA ASP A 344 8.51 -18.44 17.34
C ASP A 344 7.96 -18.57 15.90
N THR A 345 6.79 -18.05 15.62
CA THR A 345 6.28 -17.92 14.25
C THR A 345 6.91 -16.72 13.53
N TRP A 346 6.75 -16.67 12.21
CA TRP A 346 7.29 -15.60 11.38
C TRP A 346 6.16 -14.78 10.76
N SER A 347 6.35 -13.46 10.73
CA SER A 347 5.44 -12.53 10.07
C SER A 347 6.17 -11.78 8.96
N ASP A 348 5.50 -11.66 7.81
CA ASP A 348 5.90 -10.71 6.76
C ASP A 348 5.56 -9.29 7.22
N ILE A 349 6.59 -8.46 7.33
CA ILE A 349 6.50 -7.03 7.63
C ILE A 349 7.15 -6.19 6.52
N SER A 350 7.18 -6.69 5.30
CA SER A 350 7.82 -6.04 4.14
C SER A 350 7.28 -4.63 3.87
N LEU A 351 6.02 -4.36 4.18
CA LEU A 351 5.44 -3.01 4.08
C LEU A 351 6.12 -1.98 4.98
N ASN A 352 6.74 -2.40 6.08
CA ASN A 352 7.52 -1.49 6.91
C ASN A 352 8.73 -0.91 6.18
N THR A 353 9.11 -1.47 5.04
CA THR A 353 10.18 -0.91 4.20
C THR A 353 9.80 0.44 3.57
N ILE A 354 8.51 0.70 3.37
CA ILE A 354 7.98 1.93 2.77
C ILE A 354 7.31 2.88 3.77
N ASN A 355 6.95 2.40 4.97
CA ASN A 355 6.13 3.20 5.90
C ASN A 355 6.67 3.31 7.32
N LYS A 356 7.72 2.56 7.69
CA LYS A 356 8.40 2.66 8.99
C LYS A 356 9.80 3.22 8.83
N SER A 357 10.15 4.19 9.66
CA SER A 357 11.43 4.88 9.56
C SER A 357 12.32 4.65 10.79
N PHE A 358 13.62 4.71 10.58
CA PHE A 358 14.65 4.45 11.56
C PHE A 358 15.75 5.50 11.49
N THR A 359 16.43 5.76 12.61
CA THR A 359 17.73 6.43 12.57
C THR A 359 18.74 5.48 11.93
N ILE A 360 19.47 5.94 10.92
CA ILE A 360 20.41 5.10 10.14
C ILE A 360 21.87 5.32 10.51
N GLY A 361 22.11 6.23 11.45
CA GLY A 361 23.44 6.51 11.98
C GLY A 361 24.45 6.79 10.88
N SER A 362 25.63 6.27 11.04
CA SER A 362 26.78 6.54 10.16
C SER A 362 26.56 6.20 8.66
N ALA A 363 25.46 5.60 8.27
CA ALA A 363 25.16 5.37 6.85
C ALA A 363 25.03 6.69 6.06
N VAL A 364 24.57 7.79 6.69
CA VAL A 364 24.46 9.12 6.04
C VAL A 364 25.80 9.79 5.71
N LYS A 365 26.92 9.33 6.25
CA LYS A 365 28.19 10.06 6.22
C LYS A 365 28.73 10.34 4.82
N GLY A 366 28.34 9.55 3.82
CA GLY A 366 28.61 9.86 2.43
C GLY A 366 28.05 11.23 2.01
N ALA A 367 26.80 11.48 2.35
CA ALA A 367 26.14 12.77 2.06
C ALA A 367 26.70 13.91 2.94
N THR A 368 27.10 13.63 4.19
CA THR A 368 27.75 14.65 5.03
C THR A 368 29.10 15.09 4.43
N ILE A 369 29.91 14.18 3.90
CA ILE A 369 31.13 14.51 3.15
C ILE A 369 30.81 15.34 1.90
N ALA A 370 29.70 15.03 1.20
CA ALA A 370 29.24 15.82 0.06
C ALA A 370 28.92 17.28 0.47
N VAL A 371 28.27 17.50 1.63
CA VAL A 371 28.10 18.85 2.21
C VAL A 371 29.45 19.52 2.42
N GLY A 372 30.39 18.79 3.03
CA GLY A 372 31.76 19.29 3.29
C GLY A 372 32.46 19.80 2.02
N TYR A 373 32.38 19.06 0.93
CA TYR A 373 32.96 19.46 -0.36
C TYR A 373 32.18 20.61 -1.02
N LYS A 374 30.86 20.50 -1.10
CA LYS A 374 30.01 21.49 -1.76
C LYS A 374 30.18 22.90 -1.18
N TYR A 375 30.35 22.99 0.13
CA TYR A 375 30.51 24.26 0.84
C TYR A 375 31.96 24.63 1.14
N GLY A 376 32.94 23.88 0.60
CA GLY A 376 34.38 24.17 0.77
C GLY A 376 34.88 24.06 2.21
N LEU A 377 34.21 23.22 3.02
CA LEU A 377 34.55 23.04 4.45
C LEU A 377 35.64 22.03 4.67
N ILE A 378 35.93 21.18 3.69
CA ILE A 378 36.98 20.17 3.69
C ILE A 378 37.76 20.21 2.38
N GLU A 379 39.00 19.76 2.45
CA GLU A 379 39.91 19.61 1.30
C GLU A 379 40.27 18.13 1.10
N MET A 380 40.26 17.66 -0.15
CA MET A 380 40.62 16.27 -0.48
C MET A 380 42.01 15.93 0.05
N GLY A 381 42.12 14.79 0.74
CA GLY A 381 43.37 14.26 1.24
C GLY A 381 43.97 15.01 2.42
N LYS A 382 43.39 16.10 2.88
CA LYS A 382 43.88 16.87 4.02
C LYS A 382 43.76 16.07 5.31
N TYR A 383 44.87 15.89 6.02
CA TYR A 383 44.93 15.16 7.27
C TYR A 383 44.60 16.06 8.47
N ILE A 384 43.78 15.51 9.37
CA ILE A 384 43.50 16.06 10.70
C ILE A 384 43.74 14.98 11.76
N THR A 385 43.87 15.34 13.03
CA THR A 385 43.92 14.39 14.14
C THR A 385 42.51 14.20 14.69
N ASP A 386 42.00 12.96 14.70
CA ASP A 386 40.70 12.62 15.28
C ASP A 386 40.71 12.89 16.78
N SER A 387 39.62 13.48 17.28
CA SER A 387 39.51 13.90 18.68
C SER A 387 38.02 13.91 19.09
N CYS A 388 37.72 14.53 20.22
CA CYS A 388 36.36 14.77 20.67
C CYS A 388 35.95 16.23 20.44
N VAL A 389 34.64 16.47 20.34
CA VAL A 389 34.07 17.81 20.28
C VAL A 389 33.38 18.13 21.61
N LYS A 390 33.73 19.25 22.22
CA LYS A 390 33.10 19.80 23.41
C LYS A 390 32.45 21.12 23.05
N LEU A 391 31.08 21.13 22.94
CA LEU A 391 30.31 22.35 22.79
C LEU A 391 29.94 22.93 24.16
N TYR A 392 29.51 24.19 24.19
CA TYR A 392 29.07 24.86 25.41
C TYR A 392 27.82 24.19 25.99
N LEU A 393 27.85 23.80 27.25
CA LEU A 393 26.79 23.09 27.98
C LEU A 393 26.33 21.75 27.36
N VAL A 394 27.08 21.17 26.44
CA VAL A 394 26.79 19.86 25.85
C VAL A 394 27.80 18.84 26.36
N PRO A 395 27.43 17.59 26.63
CA PRO A 395 28.39 16.50 26.87
C PRO A 395 29.40 16.38 25.73
N GLU A 396 30.59 15.93 26.04
CA GLU A 396 31.62 15.68 25.02
C GLU A 396 31.17 14.58 24.04
N LYS A 397 31.38 14.80 22.75
CA LYS A 397 31.02 13.87 21.67
C LYS A 397 32.29 13.40 20.95
N CYS A 398 32.48 12.08 20.86
CA CYS A 398 33.66 11.47 20.30
C CYS A 398 33.32 10.46 19.19
N SER A 399 34.35 10.05 18.44
CA SER A 399 34.32 8.82 17.66
C SER A 399 34.28 7.61 18.61
N PHE A 400 33.87 6.44 18.15
CA PHE A 400 33.76 5.22 18.97
C PHE A 400 35.10 4.75 19.55
N LYS A 401 36.22 5.19 18.95
CA LYS A 401 37.61 5.02 19.42
C LYS A 401 38.44 6.15 18.86
N SER A 402 39.64 6.36 19.40
CA SER A 402 40.63 7.25 18.80
C SER A 402 41.14 6.67 17.48
N LEU A 403 41.04 7.46 16.41
CA LEU A 403 41.45 7.04 15.05
C LEU A 403 42.79 7.60 14.62
N GLY A 404 43.41 8.45 15.46
CA GLY A 404 44.70 9.07 15.15
C GLY A 404 44.60 10.08 14.01
N ARG A 405 45.54 10.03 13.07
CA ARG A 405 45.60 10.93 11.92
C ARG A 405 44.75 10.40 10.78
N ILE A 406 43.73 11.12 10.39
CA ILE A 406 42.72 10.76 9.37
C ILE A 406 42.59 11.84 8.32
N ASN A 407 42.17 11.46 7.12
CA ASN A 407 41.70 12.33 6.05
C ASN A 407 40.24 11.96 5.67
N ASP A 408 39.66 12.58 4.65
CA ASP A 408 38.33 12.35 4.13
C ASP A 408 38.03 10.86 3.84
N LEU A 409 38.95 10.13 3.17
CA LEU A 409 38.78 8.70 2.88
C LEU A 409 38.80 7.84 4.14
N THR A 410 39.84 8.02 4.99
CA THR A 410 40.00 7.23 6.19
C THR A 410 38.98 7.60 7.28
N ALA A 411 38.43 8.82 7.25
CA ALA A 411 37.30 9.22 8.06
C ALA A 411 36.00 8.45 7.70
N LEU A 412 35.73 8.25 6.39
CA LEU A 412 34.65 7.38 5.94
C LEU A 412 34.91 5.92 6.28
N ALA A 413 36.12 5.42 5.94
CA ALA A 413 36.51 4.03 6.15
C ALA A 413 36.38 3.60 7.62
N ASN A 414 36.83 4.43 8.54
CA ASN A 414 36.78 4.17 9.98
C ASN A 414 35.55 4.82 10.67
N SER A 415 34.65 5.42 9.92
CA SER A 415 33.41 6.00 10.45
C SER A 415 33.64 7.08 11.52
N SER A 416 34.63 8.01 11.34
CA SER A 416 34.89 9.10 12.28
C SER A 416 33.65 9.97 12.47
N ASN A 417 33.23 10.18 13.71
CA ASN A 417 32.25 11.18 14.07
C ASN A 417 32.86 12.58 14.10
N TYR A 418 34.05 12.68 14.63
CA TYR A 418 34.77 13.94 14.75
C TYR A 418 34.92 14.68 13.43
N TYR A 419 35.26 13.95 12.35
CA TYR A 419 35.37 14.52 11.02
C TYR A 419 34.05 15.13 10.55
N GLN A 420 32.94 14.43 10.77
CA GLN A 420 31.58 14.91 10.41
C GLN A 420 31.15 16.10 11.27
N TYR A 421 31.49 16.10 12.56
CA TYR A 421 31.23 17.22 13.45
C TYR A 421 31.95 18.50 13.00
N LEU A 422 33.19 18.38 12.51
CA LEU A 422 33.92 19.53 11.99
C LEU A 422 33.26 20.13 10.74
N ILE A 423 32.64 19.30 9.87
CA ILE A 423 31.85 19.78 8.75
C ILE A 423 30.63 20.56 9.27
N ALA A 424 29.90 19.99 10.24
CA ALA A 424 28.74 20.67 10.83
C ALA A 424 29.12 21.99 11.52
N ILE A 425 30.22 22.05 12.24
CA ILE A 425 30.75 23.25 12.87
C ILE A 425 31.15 24.28 11.80
N GLY A 426 31.89 23.85 10.77
CA GLY A 426 32.31 24.70 9.66
C GLY A 426 31.13 25.33 8.92
N LEU A 427 30.02 24.58 8.76
CA LEU A 427 28.81 25.08 8.13
C LEU A 427 28.20 26.28 8.86
N THR A 428 28.35 26.36 10.18
CA THR A 428 27.90 27.53 10.97
C THR A 428 28.88 28.72 10.90
N GLY A 429 29.87 28.67 10.03
CA GLY A 429 30.90 29.70 9.89
C GLY A 429 31.95 29.70 11.02
N ASN A 430 31.94 28.68 11.86
CA ASN A 430 32.85 28.59 13.01
C ASN A 430 34.04 27.66 12.72
N THR A 431 35.16 27.95 13.37
CA THR A 431 36.29 27.01 13.52
C THR A 431 36.22 26.41 14.90
N TYR A 432 36.35 25.08 15.01
CA TYR A 432 36.25 24.38 16.29
C TYR A 432 37.25 24.86 17.34
N LYS A 433 36.73 25.18 18.52
CA LYS A 433 37.46 25.39 19.79
C LYS A 433 36.65 24.76 20.92
N PRO A 434 37.29 24.19 21.95
CA PRO A 434 36.58 23.64 23.10
C PRO A 434 35.63 24.66 23.74
N ASN A 435 34.43 24.21 24.15
CA ASN A 435 33.35 25.01 24.71
C ASN A 435 32.78 26.08 23.77
N ILE A 436 32.91 25.92 22.46
CA ILE A 436 32.31 26.82 21.48
C ILE A 436 30.78 26.71 21.51
N LYS A 437 30.09 27.85 21.25
CA LYS A 437 28.67 27.94 20.96
C LYS A 437 28.50 28.19 19.47
N LEU A 438 27.77 27.33 18.78
CA LEU A 438 27.65 27.38 17.31
C LEU A 438 26.59 28.37 16.85
N ASN A 439 25.54 28.60 17.66
CA ASN A 439 24.33 29.34 17.27
C ASN A 439 23.70 28.74 16.00
N ALA A 440 23.50 27.43 15.99
CA ALA A 440 22.88 26.74 14.90
C ALA A 440 21.48 27.30 14.61
N THR A 441 21.14 27.43 13.34
CA THR A 441 19.85 27.92 12.87
C THR A 441 19.17 26.85 12.03
N GLU A 442 17.88 27.00 11.75
CA GLU A 442 17.11 26.13 10.87
C GLU A 442 17.74 26.03 9.47
N GLU A 443 18.33 27.13 8.96
CA GLU A 443 19.02 27.15 7.68
C GLU A 443 20.16 26.14 7.62
N HIS A 444 20.97 26.00 8.68
CA HIS A 444 22.06 25.02 8.74
C HIS A 444 21.52 23.58 8.68
N PHE A 445 20.38 23.29 9.33
CA PHE A 445 19.72 21.99 9.21
C PHE A 445 19.19 21.76 7.80
N ASN A 446 18.59 22.77 7.19
CA ASN A 446 18.03 22.68 5.84
C ASN A 446 19.12 22.47 4.77
N ILE A 447 20.33 23.00 4.93
CA ILE A 447 21.45 22.70 4.05
C ILE A 447 21.78 21.21 4.06
N TYR A 448 21.85 20.57 5.24
CA TYR A 448 22.02 19.13 5.33
C TYR A 448 20.85 18.37 4.69
N ARG A 449 19.63 18.73 5.06
CA ARG A 449 18.40 18.07 4.58
C ARG A 449 18.25 18.17 3.07
N ASN A 450 18.58 19.32 2.47
CA ASN A 450 18.57 19.48 1.02
C ASN A 450 19.59 18.56 0.33
N MET A 451 20.78 18.41 0.91
CA MET A 451 21.75 17.46 0.39
C MET A 451 21.27 16.02 0.54
N LEU A 452 20.76 15.64 1.71
CA LEU A 452 20.19 14.33 1.98
C LEU A 452 19.03 14.01 1.03
N ALA A 453 18.12 14.97 0.80
CA ALA A 453 17.01 14.88 -0.12
C ALA A 453 17.46 14.70 -1.58
N SER A 454 18.55 15.37 -1.98
CA SER A 454 19.10 15.19 -3.34
C SER A 454 19.54 13.75 -3.60
N PHE A 455 19.95 13.04 -2.57
CA PHE A 455 20.29 11.61 -2.62
C PHE A 455 19.08 10.68 -2.37
N GLY A 456 17.92 11.18 -1.91
CA GLY A 456 16.70 10.41 -1.68
C GLY A 456 16.30 10.20 -0.21
N LEU A 457 17.00 10.81 0.76
CA LEU A 457 16.66 10.72 2.18
C LEU A 457 15.75 11.88 2.61
N GLY A 458 14.64 11.59 3.30
CA GLY A 458 13.65 12.56 3.77
C GLY A 458 12.68 13.04 2.68
N VAL A 459 12.61 12.33 1.56
CA VAL A 459 11.69 12.59 0.43
C VAL A 459 11.17 11.28 -0.13
N LYS A 460 10.01 11.33 -0.78
CA LYS A 460 9.43 10.13 -1.44
C LYS A 460 10.37 9.60 -2.52
N THR A 461 10.49 8.29 -2.57
CA THR A 461 11.31 7.60 -3.58
C THR A 461 10.60 7.47 -4.92
N GLU A 462 9.30 7.79 -4.93
CA GLU A 462 8.39 7.56 -6.05
C GLU A 462 8.31 6.07 -6.45
N ILE A 463 8.35 5.20 -5.45
CA ILE A 463 8.08 3.77 -5.64
C ILE A 463 6.62 3.57 -6.04
N ASP A 464 6.36 2.62 -6.93
CA ASP A 464 5.04 2.24 -7.42
C ASP A 464 4.22 1.41 -6.40
N LEU A 465 4.20 1.88 -5.15
CA LEU A 465 3.38 1.32 -4.05
C LEU A 465 2.65 2.44 -3.33
N PRO A 466 1.31 2.41 -3.29
CA PRO A 466 0.52 3.33 -2.48
C PRO A 466 0.90 3.28 -1.00
N GLY A 467 0.81 4.42 -0.34
CA GLY A 467 1.06 4.49 1.10
C GLY A 467 2.52 4.72 1.51
N GLU A 468 3.43 4.98 0.56
CA GLU A 468 4.80 5.38 0.88
C GLU A 468 4.81 6.56 1.85
N GLN A 469 5.58 6.43 2.94
CA GLN A 469 5.87 7.48 3.91
C GLN A 469 7.32 7.91 3.79
N THR A 470 7.60 9.14 4.19
CA THR A 470 8.98 9.60 4.39
C THR A 470 9.38 9.43 5.86
N GLY A 471 10.68 9.54 6.13
CA GLY A 471 11.17 9.58 7.49
C GLY A 471 10.68 10.78 8.29
N ILE A 472 10.89 10.74 9.59
CA ILE A 472 10.51 11.81 10.53
C ILE A 472 11.63 12.84 10.59
N ILE A 473 11.28 14.10 10.34
CA ILE A 473 12.19 15.24 10.44
C ILE A 473 12.08 15.87 11.84
N GLY A 474 13.20 15.93 12.54
CA GLY A 474 13.28 16.58 13.86
C GLY A 474 13.01 18.07 13.78
N LYS A 475 12.20 18.60 14.72
CA LYS A 475 11.75 20.00 14.72
C LYS A 475 12.60 20.93 15.60
N THR A 476 13.39 20.37 16.52
CA THR A 476 14.18 21.16 17.47
C THR A 476 15.49 21.60 16.82
N VAL A 477 15.81 22.88 16.96
CA VAL A 477 17.08 23.45 16.48
C VAL A 477 17.99 23.67 17.69
N ALA A 478 19.13 22.96 17.73
CA ALA A 478 20.14 23.09 18.77
C ALA A 478 21.53 22.72 18.24
N ASP A 479 22.58 23.25 18.85
CA ASP A 479 23.96 23.07 18.41
C ASP A 479 24.37 21.59 18.37
N ASP A 480 24.00 20.82 19.39
CA ASP A 480 24.32 19.38 19.48
C ASP A 480 23.47 18.52 18.54
N LEU A 481 22.24 18.94 18.22
CA LEU A 481 21.38 18.24 17.29
C LEU A 481 21.84 18.41 15.84
N LEU A 482 22.49 19.55 15.50
CA LEU A 482 23.14 19.71 14.21
C LEU A 482 24.29 18.70 14.03
N LEU A 483 25.07 18.46 15.10
CA LEU A 483 26.11 17.42 15.10
C LEU A 483 25.50 16.02 14.95
N ASN A 484 24.37 15.77 15.64
CA ASN A 484 23.66 14.49 15.53
C ASN A 484 23.11 14.27 14.12
N LEU A 485 22.56 15.30 13.48
CA LEU A 485 22.10 15.22 12.09
C LEU A 485 23.25 14.82 11.14
N ALA A 486 24.43 15.42 11.31
CA ALA A 486 25.61 15.12 10.49
C ALA A 486 26.09 13.66 10.58
N ILE A 487 25.70 12.91 11.60
CA ILE A 487 26.03 11.50 11.80
C ILE A 487 24.83 10.56 11.73
N GLY A 488 23.64 11.06 11.34
CA GLY A 488 22.41 10.28 11.14
C GLY A 488 21.70 9.85 12.42
N GLN A 489 21.82 10.62 13.49
CA GLN A 489 21.19 10.36 14.79
C GLN A 489 20.14 11.42 15.18
N TYR A 490 19.50 12.06 14.21
CA TYR A 490 18.49 13.07 14.48
C TYR A 490 17.21 12.86 13.66
N ASP A 491 17.31 12.88 12.34
CA ASP A 491 16.20 12.55 11.47
C ASP A 491 16.14 11.02 11.24
N THR A 492 14.96 10.49 10.90
CA THR A 492 14.77 9.07 10.57
C THR A 492 14.46 8.90 9.09
N TYR A 493 14.68 7.70 8.55
CA TYR A 493 14.49 7.38 7.13
C TYR A 493 13.94 5.97 6.96
N THR A 494 13.12 5.76 5.93
CA THR A 494 12.60 4.43 5.60
C THR A 494 13.65 3.58 4.88
N PRO A 495 13.56 2.25 4.93
CA PRO A 495 14.49 1.38 4.19
C PRO A 495 14.54 1.66 2.68
N VAL A 496 13.42 2.01 2.03
CA VAL A 496 13.41 2.38 0.60
C VAL A 496 14.14 3.69 0.33
N GLU A 497 14.04 4.67 1.24
CA GLU A 497 14.85 5.92 1.14
C GLU A 497 16.35 5.62 1.24
N VAL A 498 16.74 4.70 2.14
CA VAL A 498 18.16 4.27 2.27
C VAL A 498 18.64 3.55 1.02
N LEU A 499 17.79 2.72 0.40
CA LEU A 499 18.11 2.06 -0.87
C LEU A 499 18.29 3.10 -2.00
N GLN A 500 17.38 4.07 -2.12
CA GLN A 500 17.52 5.14 -3.14
C GLN A 500 18.75 6.00 -2.89
N TYR A 501 19.07 6.28 -1.63
CA TYR A 501 20.28 7.01 -1.24
C TYR A 501 21.55 6.31 -1.73
N ILE A 502 21.69 5.00 -1.49
CA ILE A 502 22.88 4.28 -1.91
C ILE A 502 22.94 4.12 -3.44
N ASN A 503 21.79 3.97 -4.13
CA ASN A 503 21.70 4.01 -5.58
C ASN A 503 22.24 5.35 -6.12
N SER A 504 21.85 6.45 -5.50
CA SER A 504 22.26 7.80 -5.90
C SER A 504 23.77 8.02 -5.68
N LEU A 505 24.33 7.51 -4.60
CA LEU A 505 25.79 7.54 -4.38
C LEU A 505 26.54 6.70 -5.44
N ALA A 506 26.01 5.53 -5.76
CA ALA A 506 26.60 4.62 -6.75
C ALA A 506 26.62 5.22 -8.16
N THR A 507 25.55 5.88 -8.57
CA THR A 507 25.33 6.31 -9.97
C THR A 507 25.54 7.81 -10.21
N GLY A 508 25.39 8.64 -9.18
CA GLY A 508 25.36 10.11 -9.31
C GLY A 508 24.01 10.64 -9.74
N LYS A 509 22.99 9.79 -9.82
CA LYS A 509 21.61 10.12 -10.20
C LYS A 509 20.63 9.54 -9.22
N ARG A 510 19.64 10.32 -8.85
CA ARG A 510 18.49 9.82 -8.11
C ARG A 510 17.44 9.36 -9.10
N VAL A 511 17.13 8.07 -9.11
CA VAL A 511 16.08 7.45 -9.95
C VAL A 511 14.92 7.01 -9.08
N SER A 512 13.69 7.02 -9.65
CA SER A 512 12.52 6.45 -8.96
C SER A 512 12.73 4.96 -8.74
N LEU A 513 12.26 4.44 -7.60
CA LEU A 513 12.21 3.01 -7.38
C LEU A 513 10.96 2.43 -8.06
N SER A 514 11.03 1.18 -8.52
CA SER A 514 9.88 0.51 -9.13
C SER A 514 9.93 -1.00 -8.95
N LEU A 515 8.76 -1.58 -8.73
CA LEU A 515 8.52 -3.04 -8.75
C LEU A 515 8.05 -3.50 -10.13
N MET A 516 7.29 -2.69 -10.87
CA MET A 516 6.81 -3.03 -12.19
C MET A 516 7.95 -3.00 -13.21
N GLN A 517 8.09 -4.06 -13.99
CA GLN A 517 8.97 -4.14 -15.14
C GLN A 517 8.20 -3.89 -16.43
N GLU A 518 7.10 -4.62 -16.63
CA GLU A 518 6.25 -4.49 -17.82
C GLU A 518 4.82 -5.00 -17.54
N ILE A 519 3.88 -4.60 -18.39
CA ILE A 519 2.52 -5.11 -18.39
C ILE A 519 2.26 -5.77 -19.74
N LYS A 520 1.72 -6.99 -19.72
CA LYS A 520 1.52 -7.82 -20.90
C LYS A 520 0.07 -8.20 -21.14
N ASN A 521 -0.32 -8.21 -22.41
CA ASN A 521 -1.54 -8.86 -22.88
C ASN A 521 -1.13 -10.12 -23.69
N GLY A 522 -1.12 -11.28 -23.03
CA GLY A 522 -0.48 -12.47 -23.59
C GLY A 522 1.03 -12.25 -23.77
N ASP A 523 1.51 -12.35 -25.00
CA ASP A 523 2.93 -12.13 -25.33
C ASP A 523 3.24 -10.66 -25.69
N GLU A 524 2.22 -9.81 -25.88
CA GLU A 524 2.38 -8.41 -26.25
C GLU A 524 2.66 -7.55 -25.02
N VAL A 525 3.75 -6.79 -25.04
CA VAL A 525 4.06 -5.79 -24.03
C VAL A 525 3.28 -4.52 -24.35
N ILE A 526 2.36 -4.13 -23.45
CA ILE A 526 1.52 -2.93 -23.61
C ILE A 526 2.07 -1.73 -22.83
N VAL A 527 2.79 -2.00 -21.73
CA VAL A 527 3.50 -0.98 -20.95
C VAL A 527 4.89 -1.52 -20.61
N GLN A 528 5.90 -0.72 -20.86
CA GLN A 528 7.28 -1.00 -20.44
C GLN A 528 7.70 0.05 -19.44
N ASN A 529 8.23 -0.37 -18.28
CA ASN A 529 8.79 0.58 -17.34
C ASN A 529 10.01 1.28 -17.93
N THR A 530 10.08 2.58 -17.71
CA THR A 530 11.23 3.40 -18.06
C THR A 530 11.74 4.10 -16.82
N SER A 531 13.03 3.90 -16.51
CA SER A 531 13.66 4.56 -15.37
C SER A 531 13.48 6.06 -15.41
N LYS A 532 12.87 6.64 -14.38
CA LYS A 532 12.66 8.07 -14.24
C LYS A 532 13.78 8.67 -13.39
N VAL A 533 14.63 9.50 -14.01
CA VAL A 533 15.61 10.29 -13.27
C VAL A 533 14.88 11.44 -12.58
N LEU A 534 14.91 11.47 -11.25
CA LEU A 534 14.27 12.50 -10.42
C LEU A 534 15.15 13.74 -10.31
N ASN A 535 16.45 13.53 -10.12
CA ASN A 535 17.48 14.58 -10.20
C ASN A 535 18.88 13.98 -10.41
N GLU A 536 19.80 14.79 -10.92
CA GLU A 536 21.24 14.52 -10.84
C GLU A 536 21.80 15.14 -9.55
N ILE A 537 22.87 14.53 -9.03
CA ILE A 537 23.49 15.03 -7.79
C ILE A 537 24.31 16.28 -8.13
N ASP A 538 23.92 17.41 -7.55
CA ASP A 538 24.60 18.70 -7.73
C ASP A 538 25.89 18.75 -6.90
N LEU A 539 26.89 17.97 -7.35
CA LEU A 539 28.23 17.89 -6.79
C LEU A 539 29.24 17.65 -7.93
N ASP A 540 30.41 18.26 -7.86
CA ASP A 540 31.45 17.99 -8.83
C ASP A 540 31.77 16.49 -8.88
N PRO A 541 31.81 15.86 -10.06
CA PRO A 541 32.06 14.44 -10.22
C PRO A 541 33.31 13.93 -9.49
N ILE A 542 34.35 14.76 -9.37
CA ILE A 542 35.60 14.39 -8.65
C ILE A 542 35.34 14.14 -7.16
N TYR A 543 34.43 14.91 -6.54
CA TYR A 543 34.07 14.72 -5.13
C TYR A 543 33.17 13.51 -4.93
N LEU A 544 32.28 13.24 -5.87
CA LEU A 544 31.44 12.05 -5.83
C LEU A 544 32.29 10.78 -5.96
N GLU A 545 33.25 10.78 -6.89
CA GLU A 545 34.18 9.66 -7.03
C GLU A 545 35.02 9.48 -5.76
N ARG A 546 35.49 10.57 -5.16
CA ARG A 546 36.21 10.52 -3.89
C ARG A 546 35.40 9.92 -2.75
N ILE A 547 34.09 10.18 -2.68
CA ILE A 547 33.18 9.55 -1.72
C ILE A 547 33.08 8.06 -2.00
N ARG A 548 32.95 7.63 -3.27
CA ARG A 548 32.89 6.21 -3.67
C ARG A 548 34.18 5.47 -3.29
N GLU A 549 35.36 6.07 -3.49
CA GLU A 549 36.62 5.54 -3.01
C GLU A 549 36.58 5.31 -1.48
N GLY A 550 36.08 6.29 -0.72
CA GLY A 550 35.91 6.17 0.72
C GLY A 550 34.98 5.03 1.12
N LEU A 551 33.86 4.87 0.41
CA LEU A 551 32.89 3.77 0.63
C LEU A 551 33.48 2.40 0.28
N LYS A 552 34.34 2.31 -0.73
CA LYS A 552 35.11 1.10 -1.06
C LYS A 552 36.10 0.73 0.06
N LEU A 553 36.76 1.72 0.63
CA LEU A 553 37.66 1.52 1.78
C LEU A 553 36.93 1.05 3.04
N VAL A 554 35.68 1.43 3.27
CA VAL A 554 34.85 0.91 4.38
C VAL A 554 34.83 -0.62 4.39
N LEU A 555 34.66 -1.23 3.21
CA LEU A 555 34.52 -2.69 3.07
C LEU A 555 35.83 -3.42 2.88
N SER A 556 36.86 -2.78 2.34
CA SER A 556 38.18 -3.41 2.15
C SER A 556 39.08 -3.32 3.39
N GLU A 557 39.08 -2.19 4.10
CA GLU A 557 40.02 -1.89 5.18
C GLU A 557 39.33 -1.40 6.46
N GLY A 558 38.14 -0.85 6.35
CA GLY A 558 37.45 -0.12 7.40
C GLY A 558 36.50 -0.96 8.26
N THR A 559 35.44 -0.33 8.72
CA THR A 559 34.45 -0.91 9.66
C THR A 559 33.67 -2.09 9.09
N GLY A 560 33.50 -2.17 7.78
CA GLY A 560 32.75 -3.23 7.08
C GLY A 560 33.58 -4.44 6.66
N ARG A 561 34.93 -4.40 6.79
CA ARG A 561 35.86 -5.40 6.23
C ARG A 561 35.65 -6.85 6.67
N ILE A 562 34.97 -7.07 7.79
CA ILE A 562 34.74 -8.40 8.35
C ILE A 562 33.42 -9.00 7.91
N TYR A 563 32.53 -8.19 7.29
CA TYR A 563 31.17 -8.60 6.92
C TYR A 563 31.04 -8.94 5.43
N VAL A 564 32.01 -8.53 4.60
CA VAL A 564 31.99 -8.76 3.15
C VAL A 564 33.16 -9.65 2.75
N ASP A 565 32.90 -10.64 1.92
CA ASP A 565 33.97 -11.49 1.37
C ASP A 565 34.92 -10.62 0.54
N LYS A 566 36.20 -10.75 0.79
CA LYS A 566 37.26 -9.97 0.10
C LYS A 566 37.28 -10.16 -1.43
N ARG A 567 36.64 -11.22 -1.93
CA ARG A 567 36.49 -11.48 -3.36
C ARG A 567 35.45 -10.60 -4.01
N VAL A 568 34.56 -10.02 -3.21
CA VAL A 568 33.49 -9.13 -3.70
C VAL A 568 34.05 -7.70 -3.74
N ASN A 569 34.14 -7.14 -4.94
CA ASN A 569 34.48 -5.74 -5.15
C ASN A 569 33.25 -4.88 -4.84
N ALA A 570 33.06 -4.50 -3.59
CA ALA A 570 31.90 -3.77 -3.13
C ALA A 570 32.28 -2.44 -2.48
N ALA A 571 31.34 -1.51 -2.46
CA ALA A 571 31.40 -0.25 -1.74
C ALA A 571 30.14 -0.08 -0.87
N GLY A 572 30.27 0.57 0.28
CA GLY A 572 29.12 0.76 1.15
C GLY A 572 29.47 1.36 2.49
N LYS A 573 28.45 1.56 3.34
CA LYS A 573 28.63 2.15 4.66
C LYS A 573 27.83 1.40 5.71
N THR A 574 28.47 1.07 6.81
CA THR A 574 27.82 0.56 8.04
C THR A 574 27.29 1.73 8.86
N GLY A 575 26.11 1.57 9.42
CA GLY A 575 25.49 2.47 10.36
C GLY A 575 25.20 1.76 11.68
N THR A 576 25.30 2.48 12.77
CA THR A 576 24.81 2.09 14.09
C THR A 576 24.27 3.35 14.73
N SER A 577 23.04 3.28 15.22
CA SER A 577 22.37 4.42 15.86
C SER A 577 21.67 3.99 17.13
N GLU A 578 21.65 4.90 18.09
CA GLU A 578 20.77 4.76 19.26
C GLU A 578 19.32 4.78 18.78
N SER A 579 18.51 3.90 19.33
CA SER A 579 17.11 3.73 19.02
C SER A 579 16.35 3.36 20.29
N PHE A 580 15.03 3.28 20.18
CA PHE A 580 14.17 2.89 21.27
C PHE A 580 13.18 1.85 20.78
N TYR A 581 12.80 0.93 21.64
CA TYR A 581 11.88 -0.15 21.34
C TYR A 581 10.67 -0.05 22.29
N ASP A 582 9.51 -0.34 21.77
CA ASP A 582 8.26 -0.51 22.50
C ASP A 582 8.15 -1.99 22.86
N SER A 583 8.46 -2.34 24.11
CA SER A 583 8.63 -3.73 24.51
C SER A 583 7.31 -4.45 24.80
N ASP A 584 6.27 -3.72 25.13
CA ASP A 584 4.95 -4.23 25.46
C ASP A 584 3.87 -3.91 24.40
N LEU A 585 4.28 -3.22 23.31
CA LEU A 585 3.43 -2.85 22.18
C LEU A 585 2.27 -1.91 22.55
N ASP A 586 2.46 -1.09 23.59
CA ASP A 586 1.46 -0.09 24.05
C ASP A 586 1.47 1.21 23.20
N GLY A 587 2.38 1.30 22.24
CA GLY A 587 2.60 2.47 21.38
C GLY A 587 3.59 3.47 21.96
N LYS A 588 4.22 3.18 23.10
CA LYS A 588 5.26 4.01 23.72
C LYS A 588 6.56 3.28 23.82
N VAL A 589 7.62 3.91 23.39
CA VAL A 589 8.98 3.36 23.47
C VAL A 589 9.49 3.43 24.93
N ASP A 590 9.94 2.30 25.46
CA ASP A 590 10.35 2.13 26.87
C ASP A 590 11.76 1.56 27.05
N VAL A 591 12.33 0.93 26.01
CA VAL A 591 13.65 0.31 26.08
C VAL A 591 14.63 0.96 25.11
N ALA A 592 15.80 1.40 25.63
CA ALA A 592 16.89 1.87 24.78
C ALA A 592 17.54 0.70 24.04
N THR A 593 17.62 0.80 22.74
CA THR A 593 18.19 -0.21 21.84
C THR A 593 19.12 0.43 20.82
N ILE A 594 19.60 -0.34 19.87
CA ILE A 594 20.37 0.14 18.73
C ILE A 594 19.78 -0.39 17.43
N THR A 595 19.75 0.45 16.41
CA THR A 595 19.49 0.06 15.03
C THR A 595 20.81 -0.12 14.29
N SER A 596 21.00 -1.28 13.65
CA SER A 596 22.12 -1.55 12.76
C SER A 596 21.68 -1.40 11.32
N THR A 597 22.43 -0.64 10.52
CA THR A 597 22.13 -0.37 9.11
C THR A 597 23.35 -0.68 8.26
N PHE A 598 23.12 -1.22 7.10
CA PHE A 598 24.12 -1.33 6.04
C PHE A 598 23.48 -0.81 4.74
N ALA A 599 24.23 -0.02 3.99
CA ALA A 599 23.86 0.37 2.63
C ALA A 599 25.10 0.25 1.75
N GLY A 600 24.99 -0.49 0.64
CA GLY A 600 26.11 -0.77 -0.22
C GLY A 600 25.71 -1.15 -1.64
N TYR A 601 26.70 -1.24 -2.52
CA TYR A 601 26.53 -1.63 -3.92
C TYR A 601 27.72 -2.43 -4.42
N PHE A 602 27.50 -3.22 -5.46
CA PHE A 602 28.53 -4.01 -6.11
C PHE A 602 28.21 -4.29 -7.60
N PRO A 603 29.22 -4.50 -8.47
CA PRO A 603 30.62 -4.20 -8.23
C PRO A 603 30.84 -2.71 -7.94
N ALA A 604 31.87 -2.35 -7.17
CA ALA A 604 32.12 -0.96 -6.79
C ALA A 604 32.46 -0.05 -7.99
N ASP A 605 33.13 -0.60 -9.01
CA ASP A 605 33.60 0.16 -10.17
C ASP A 605 32.55 0.22 -11.30
N ASN A 606 31.53 -0.67 -11.29
CA ASN A 606 30.42 -0.70 -12.24
C ASN A 606 29.17 -1.25 -11.54
N PRO A 607 28.47 -0.45 -10.74
CA PRO A 607 27.36 -0.89 -9.91
C PRO A 607 26.26 -1.59 -10.71
N GLN A 608 25.95 -2.84 -10.32
CA GLN A 608 24.86 -3.65 -10.88
C GLN A 608 23.77 -3.92 -9.85
N TYR A 609 24.15 -3.94 -8.58
CA TYR A 609 23.25 -4.25 -7.47
C TYR A 609 23.54 -3.32 -6.30
N SER A 610 22.47 -2.89 -5.63
CA SER A 610 22.51 -2.20 -4.34
C SER A 610 21.69 -2.96 -3.30
N VAL A 611 22.14 -2.83 -2.06
CA VAL A 611 21.50 -3.47 -0.90
C VAL A 611 21.34 -2.45 0.20
#